data_0916deabb44774d1b450ededbcecbf14
#
_entry.id   0916deabb44774d1b450ededbcecbf14
#
_cell.length_a   1.000
_cell.length_b   1.000
_cell.length_c   1.000
_cell.angle_alpha   90.00
_cell.angle_beta   90.00
_cell.angle_gamma   90.00
#
_symmetry.space_group_name_H-M   'P 1'
#
loop_
_entity.id
_entity.type
_entity.pdbx_description
1 polymer ?
#
loop_
_entity_poly.entity_id
_entity_poly.type
_entity_poly.pdbx_seq_one_letter_code
_entity_poly.pdbx_strand_id
1 'polypeptide(L)'
;MRTIISIALLALCHTWSFAQSWVNDIEFNRPKSACYINDVFIKDFIGFDLGRNSGFSSMKKESLDNPIIVNGVTYYGKTSATCDKTIFYTTLQEIQKSRYTDVTGVVLFMIDSYFIMTDAQSYKLDENYIAKCELLHSKDFDAFKDQPAFSIIRVFTKRDMSSRLR
;
A
#
# COMPACT_ATOMS: atom_id res chain seq x y z
N MET A 1 27.63 19.28 -25.95
CA MET A 1 26.30 18.66 -25.87
C MET A 1 26.31 17.23 -25.31
N ARG A 2 27.27 16.37 -25.65
CA ARG A 2 27.36 14.98 -25.14
C ARG A 2 27.52 14.87 -23.62
N THR A 3 28.25 15.74 -22.97
CA THR A 3 28.54 15.73 -21.51
C THR A 3 27.32 16.07 -20.66
N ILE A 4 26.44 16.95 -21.14
CA ILE A 4 25.23 17.36 -20.39
C ILE A 4 24.19 16.23 -20.36
N ILE A 5 24.09 15.47 -21.45
CA ILE A 5 23.18 14.32 -21.54
C ILE A 5 23.61 13.21 -20.58
N SER A 6 24.92 12.98 -20.42
CA SER A 6 25.45 11.96 -19.49
C SER A 6 25.18 12.31 -18.02
N ILE A 7 25.24 13.58 -17.63
CA ILE A 7 24.94 14.04 -16.26
C ILE A 7 23.44 13.91 -15.97
N ALA A 8 22.59 14.25 -16.93
CA ALA A 8 21.13 14.11 -16.78
C ALA A 8 20.71 12.64 -16.65
N LEU A 9 21.33 11.72 -17.40
CA LEU A 9 21.09 10.27 -17.28
C LEU A 9 21.53 9.73 -15.91
N LEU A 10 22.68 10.17 -15.39
CA LEU A 10 23.17 9.78 -14.06
C LEU A 10 22.25 10.31 -12.95
N ALA A 11 21.74 11.53 -13.05
CA ALA A 11 20.79 12.07 -12.09
C ALA A 11 19.45 11.32 -12.09
N LEU A 12 18.94 10.92 -13.27
CA LEU A 12 17.74 10.08 -13.39
C LEU A 12 17.95 8.67 -12.80
N CYS A 13 19.13 8.07 -12.98
CA CYS A 13 19.44 6.78 -12.38
C CYS A 13 19.50 6.85 -10.84
N HIS A 14 19.97 7.97 -10.26
CA HIS A 14 20.02 8.13 -8.80
C HIS A 14 18.62 8.33 -8.19
N THR A 15 17.74 9.07 -8.85
CA THR A 15 16.35 9.21 -8.38
C THR A 15 15.55 7.92 -8.49
N TRP A 16 15.81 7.10 -9.51
CA TRP A 16 15.22 5.77 -9.63
C TRP A 16 15.73 4.78 -8.57
N SER A 17 17.02 4.87 -8.20
CA SER A 17 17.57 4.04 -7.13
C SER A 17 16.94 4.33 -5.77
N PHE A 18 16.64 5.58 -5.45
CA PHE A 18 15.93 5.94 -4.22
C PHE A 18 14.47 5.45 -4.21
N ALA A 19 13.74 5.61 -5.31
CA ALA A 19 12.38 5.11 -5.43
C ALA A 19 12.36 3.57 -5.37
N GLN A 20 13.34 2.91 -5.98
CA GLN A 20 13.44 1.46 -6.01
C GLN A 20 13.85 0.87 -4.65
N SER A 21 14.69 1.55 -3.85
CA SER A 21 15.00 1.11 -2.49
C SER A 21 13.80 1.20 -1.56
N TRP A 22 12.94 2.22 -1.71
CA TRP A 22 11.69 2.35 -0.95
C TRP A 22 10.69 1.24 -1.29
N VAL A 23 10.52 0.93 -2.56
CA VAL A 23 9.66 -0.17 -3.03
C VAL A 23 10.19 -1.52 -2.56
N ASN A 24 11.50 -1.73 -2.61
CA ASN A 24 12.13 -2.96 -2.17
C ASN A 24 11.99 -3.20 -0.66
N ASP A 25 12.06 -2.16 0.17
CA ASP A 25 11.90 -2.29 1.62
C ASP A 25 10.50 -2.72 2.04
N ILE A 26 9.46 -2.37 1.29
CA ILE A 26 8.08 -2.64 1.68
C ILE A 26 7.56 -3.97 1.15
N GLU A 27 7.85 -4.34 -0.10
CA GLU A 27 7.29 -5.53 -0.72
C GLU A 27 8.28 -6.67 -0.95
N PHE A 28 9.55 -6.36 -1.20
CA PHE A 28 10.54 -7.35 -1.65
C PHE A 28 11.46 -7.88 -0.56
N ASN A 29 11.74 -7.10 0.48
CA ASN A 29 12.69 -7.49 1.54
C ASN A 29 12.03 -8.09 2.79
N ARG A 30 10.71 -8.02 2.94
CA ARG A 30 10.03 -8.74 4.01
C ARG A 30 9.87 -10.21 3.62
N PRO A 31 10.13 -11.16 4.53
CA PRO A 31 9.74 -12.54 4.30
C PRO A 31 8.25 -12.54 3.94
N LYS A 32 7.91 -13.09 2.78
CA LYS A 32 6.54 -13.09 2.28
C LYS A 32 5.68 -13.94 3.19
N SER A 33 5.02 -13.29 4.14
CA SER A 33 4.01 -13.91 5.01
C SER A 33 2.62 -13.54 4.50
N ALA A 34 1.78 -14.55 4.32
CA ALA A 34 0.37 -14.32 4.08
C ALA A 34 -0.30 -13.82 5.36
N CYS A 35 -0.95 -12.67 5.31
CA CYS A 35 -1.57 -12.03 6.46
C CYS A 35 -3.07 -12.30 6.51
N TYR A 36 -3.58 -12.68 7.68
CA TYR A 36 -4.99 -13.01 7.91
C TYR A 36 -5.51 -12.33 9.17
N ILE A 37 -6.77 -11.91 9.13
CA ILE A 37 -7.55 -11.52 10.30
C ILE A 37 -8.83 -12.34 10.30
N ASN A 38 -9.08 -13.10 11.38
CA ASN A 38 -10.22 -14.02 11.49
C ASN A 38 -10.38 -14.90 10.22
N ASP A 39 -9.26 -15.48 9.76
CA ASP A 39 -9.12 -16.30 8.54
C ASP A 39 -9.39 -15.58 7.21
N VAL A 40 -9.65 -14.28 7.22
CA VAL A 40 -9.75 -13.46 6.01
C VAL A 40 -8.36 -13.00 5.58
N PHE A 41 -7.94 -13.33 4.36
CA PHE A 41 -6.69 -12.83 3.79
C PHE A 41 -6.76 -11.32 3.54
N ILE A 42 -5.75 -10.56 4.00
CA ILE A 42 -5.73 -9.09 3.97
C ILE A 42 -4.51 -8.48 3.25
N LYS A 43 -3.59 -9.28 2.80
CA LYS A 43 -2.31 -8.89 2.17
C LYS A 43 -1.30 -8.29 3.17
N ASP A 44 -1.65 -7.24 3.93
CA ASP A 44 -0.81 -6.59 4.95
C ASP A 44 -1.70 -5.98 6.05
N PHE A 45 -1.12 -5.72 7.21
CA PHE A 45 -1.81 -5.11 8.35
C PHE A 45 -1.82 -3.57 8.34
N ILE A 46 -1.21 -2.92 7.34
CA ILE A 46 -1.08 -1.45 7.28
C ILE A 46 -2.42 -0.72 7.34
N GLY A 47 -3.49 -1.32 6.81
CA GLY A 47 -4.84 -0.76 6.78
C GLY A 47 -5.68 -1.05 8.02
N PHE A 48 -5.06 -1.50 9.14
CA PHE A 48 -5.78 -1.91 10.34
C PHE A 48 -5.19 -1.29 11.61
N ASP A 49 -6.06 -0.95 12.56
CA ASP A 49 -5.62 -0.52 13.88
C ASP A 49 -5.17 -1.74 14.72
N LEU A 50 -3.89 -1.80 15.03
CA LEU A 50 -3.31 -2.84 15.90
C LEU A 50 -3.04 -2.31 17.33
N GLY A 51 -3.59 -1.16 17.70
CA GLY A 51 -3.41 -0.56 19.02
C GLY A 51 -4.10 -1.37 20.14
N ARG A 52 -3.79 -1.03 21.38
CA ARG A 52 -4.27 -1.77 22.58
C ARG A 52 -5.79 -1.89 22.66
N ASN A 53 -6.56 -0.93 22.11
CA ASN A 53 -8.02 -0.87 22.18
C ASN A 53 -8.69 -1.25 20.85
N SER A 54 -7.97 -1.80 19.93
CA SER A 54 -8.43 -2.10 18.57
C SER A 54 -9.33 -3.34 18.48
N GLY A 55 -9.34 -4.18 19.51
CA GLY A 55 -10.06 -5.46 19.52
C GLY A 55 -9.21 -6.64 19.05
N PHE A 56 -7.94 -6.43 18.70
CA PHE A 56 -7.04 -7.53 18.40
C PHE A 56 -6.61 -8.21 19.69
N SER A 57 -6.92 -9.51 19.83
CA SER A 57 -6.66 -10.33 21.02
C SER A 57 -5.42 -11.17 20.90
N SER A 58 -5.04 -11.58 19.69
CA SER A 58 -3.85 -12.38 19.45
C SER A 58 -3.26 -12.13 18.07
N MET A 59 -1.95 -12.32 17.96
CA MET A 59 -1.24 -12.35 16.68
C MET A 59 -0.21 -13.49 16.71
N LYS A 60 -0.31 -14.40 15.75
CA LYS A 60 0.59 -15.55 15.61
C LYS A 60 1.34 -15.47 14.30
N LYS A 61 2.67 -15.65 14.36
CA LYS A 61 3.55 -15.76 13.20
C LYS A 61 4.05 -17.19 13.08
N GLU A 62 3.99 -17.74 11.88
CA GLU A 62 4.42 -19.10 11.58
C GLU A 62 5.30 -19.08 10.32
N SER A 63 6.42 -19.81 10.37
CA SER A 63 7.13 -20.22 9.16
C SER A 63 6.45 -21.48 8.61
N LEU A 64 6.35 -21.58 7.32
CA LEU A 64 5.70 -22.71 6.66
C LEU A 64 6.78 -23.61 6.04
N ASP A 65 6.76 -24.89 6.37
CA ASP A 65 7.64 -25.89 5.74
C ASP A 65 7.31 -26.05 4.25
N ASN A 66 6.03 -25.95 3.90
CA ASN A 66 5.56 -25.89 2.53
C ASN A 66 4.95 -24.52 2.25
N PRO A 67 5.39 -23.83 1.19
CA PRO A 67 4.83 -22.53 0.83
C PRO A 67 3.37 -22.64 0.43
N ILE A 68 2.58 -21.59 0.73
CA ILE A 68 1.19 -21.47 0.29
C ILE A 68 1.08 -20.45 -0.84
N ILE A 69 0.14 -20.68 -1.75
CA ILE A 69 -0.13 -19.77 -2.86
C ILE A 69 -1.49 -19.11 -2.61
N VAL A 70 -1.49 -17.76 -2.54
CA VAL A 70 -2.71 -16.96 -2.41
C VAL A 70 -2.70 -15.89 -3.49
N ASN A 71 -3.74 -15.86 -4.32
CA ASN A 71 -3.87 -14.94 -5.45
C ASN A 71 -2.63 -14.92 -6.38
N GLY A 72 -2.06 -16.10 -6.66
CA GLY A 72 -0.89 -16.25 -7.53
C GLY A 72 0.46 -15.85 -6.90
N VAL A 73 0.46 -15.43 -5.63
CA VAL A 73 1.68 -15.08 -4.88
C VAL A 73 2.05 -16.21 -3.93
N THR A 74 3.32 -16.61 -3.94
CA THR A 74 3.86 -17.64 -3.06
C THR A 74 4.33 -17.03 -1.75
N TYR A 75 3.88 -17.60 -0.62
CA TYR A 75 4.21 -17.18 0.74
C TYR A 75 4.89 -18.31 1.50
N TYR A 76 5.98 -17.98 2.20
CA TYR A 76 6.79 -18.90 3.01
C TYR A 76 6.50 -18.78 4.51
N GLY A 77 5.57 -17.91 4.88
CA GLY A 77 5.10 -17.72 6.24
C GLY A 77 3.64 -17.32 6.27
N LYS A 78 3.04 -17.46 7.45
CA LYS A 78 1.68 -17.04 7.75
C LYS A 78 1.68 -16.15 8.99
N THR A 79 0.96 -15.04 8.93
CA THR A 79 0.67 -14.20 10.11
C THR A 79 -0.83 -14.14 10.27
N SER A 80 -1.33 -14.70 11.36
CA SER A 80 -2.76 -14.70 11.68
C SER A 80 -3.03 -13.82 12.89
N ALA A 81 -4.06 -13.02 12.81
CA ALA A 81 -4.54 -12.20 13.92
C ALA A 81 -6.02 -12.53 14.20
N THR A 82 -6.40 -12.49 15.47
CA THR A 82 -7.79 -12.60 15.90
C THR A 82 -8.27 -11.23 16.36
N CYS A 83 -9.42 -10.79 15.86
CA CYS A 83 -10.06 -9.54 16.24
C CYS A 83 -11.49 -9.83 16.70
N ASP A 84 -11.83 -9.37 17.92
CA ASP A 84 -13.15 -9.58 18.54
C ASP A 84 -14.18 -8.53 18.06
N LYS A 85 -13.72 -7.47 17.39
CA LYS A 85 -14.60 -6.46 16.80
C LYS A 85 -14.95 -6.81 15.35
N THR A 86 -16.12 -6.35 14.94
CA THR A 86 -16.52 -6.42 13.54
C THR A 86 -15.61 -5.53 12.71
N ILE A 87 -14.99 -6.08 11.66
CA ILE A 87 -14.18 -5.36 10.69
C ILE A 87 -15.01 -5.16 9.44
N PHE A 88 -15.07 -3.94 8.96
CA PHE A 88 -15.70 -3.59 7.69
C PHE A 88 -14.64 -3.52 6.61
N TYR A 89 -14.46 -4.63 5.90
CA TYR A 89 -13.45 -4.75 4.87
C TYR A 89 -13.82 -3.93 3.63
N THR A 90 -12.88 -3.14 3.14
CA THR A 90 -12.90 -2.53 1.81
C THR A 90 -11.56 -2.76 1.12
N THR A 91 -11.54 -2.68 -0.20
CA THR A 91 -10.32 -2.79 -1.00
C THR A 91 -9.95 -1.43 -1.61
N LEU A 92 -8.69 -1.26 -2.00
CA LEU A 92 -8.28 -0.04 -2.71
C LEU A 92 -9.07 0.15 -4.01
N GLN A 93 -9.41 -0.95 -4.69
CA GLN A 93 -10.23 -0.89 -5.90
C GLN A 93 -11.67 -0.45 -5.61
N GLU A 94 -12.28 -0.91 -4.51
CA GLU A 94 -13.62 -0.49 -4.09
C GLU A 94 -13.63 0.99 -3.70
N ILE A 95 -12.59 1.47 -2.99
CA ILE A 95 -12.42 2.90 -2.69
C ILE A 95 -12.36 3.72 -3.98
N GLN A 96 -11.59 3.28 -4.98
CA GLN A 96 -11.54 3.94 -6.28
C GLN A 96 -12.94 4.02 -6.91
N LYS A 97 -13.61 2.88 -7.04
CA LYS A 97 -14.92 2.80 -7.71
C LYS A 97 -16.01 3.61 -7.01
N SER A 98 -15.98 3.67 -5.68
CA SER A 98 -17.03 4.35 -4.90
C SER A 98 -16.82 5.85 -4.76
N ARG A 99 -15.55 6.31 -4.76
CA ARG A 99 -15.23 7.72 -4.44
C ARG A 99 -14.68 8.51 -5.63
N TYR A 100 -14.13 7.83 -6.64
CA TYR A 100 -13.36 8.46 -7.73
C TYR A 100 -13.72 7.83 -9.09
N THR A 101 -14.96 8.08 -9.55
CA THR A 101 -15.50 7.49 -10.79
C THR A 101 -14.86 8.02 -12.07
N ASP A 102 -14.33 9.26 -12.02
CA ASP A 102 -13.84 9.97 -13.20
C ASP A 102 -12.32 9.87 -13.39
N VAL A 103 -11.68 8.96 -12.69
CA VAL A 103 -10.23 8.76 -12.82
C VAL A 103 -9.91 8.06 -14.12
N THR A 104 -9.13 8.71 -14.98
CA THR A 104 -8.66 8.18 -16.26
C THR A 104 -7.16 7.91 -16.24
N GLY A 105 -6.69 6.97 -17.05
CA GLY A 105 -5.28 6.61 -17.16
C GLY A 105 -4.80 5.63 -16.09
N VAL A 106 -3.50 5.66 -15.82
CA VAL A 106 -2.88 4.80 -14.81
C VAL A 106 -3.24 5.30 -13.42
N VAL A 107 -3.74 4.41 -12.57
CA VAL A 107 -4.04 4.71 -11.18
C VAL A 107 -3.02 4.03 -10.27
N LEU A 108 -2.34 4.84 -9.47
CA LEU A 108 -1.43 4.41 -8.43
C LEU A 108 -2.12 4.54 -7.07
N PHE A 109 -1.79 3.66 -6.14
CA PHE A 109 -2.34 3.71 -4.79
C PHE A 109 -1.26 3.96 -3.76
N MET A 110 -1.61 4.73 -2.73
CA MET A 110 -0.79 4.91 -1.53
C MET A 110 -1.65 4.66 -0.29
N ILE A 111 -1.05 4.02 0.71
CA ILE A 111 -1.60 3.98 2.07
C ILE A 111 -0.60 4.72 2.96
N ASP A 112 -1.05 5.79 3.59
CA ASP A 112 -0.20 6.74 4.34
C ASP A 112 0.94 7.27 3.45
N SER A 113 2.17 6.85 3.69
CA SER A 113 3.35 7.25 2.91
C SER A 113 3.88 6.14 1.99
N TYR A 114 3.17 5.00 1.89
CA TYR A 114 3.64 3.82 1.18
C TYR A 114 2.93 3.62 -0.14
N PHE A 115 3.67 3.53 -1.24
CA PHE A 115 3.13 3.11 -2.52
C PHE A 115 2.76 1.62 -2.49
N ILE A 116 1.60 1.31 -3.04
CA ILE A 116 1.11 -0.05 -3.18
C ILE A 116 1.38 -0.49 -4.62
N MET A 117 2.31 -1.44 -4.76
CA MET A 117 2.77 -1.94 -6.07
C MET A 117 2.08 -3.23 -6.50
N THR A 118 1.21 -3.76 -5.65
CA THR A 118 0.45 -4.99 -5.92
C THR A 118 -0.97 -4.69 -6.35
N ASP A 119 -1.69 -5.72 -6.78
CA ASP A 119 -3.09 -5.66 -7.14
C ASP A 119 -3.95 -4.98 -6.06
N ALA A 120 -4.55 -3.86 -6.42
CA ALA A 120 -5.40 -3.06 -5.54
C ALA A 120 -6.62 -3.82 -5.00
N GLN A 121 -7.08 -4.87 -5.72
CA GLN A 121 -8.17 -5.72 -5.29
C GLN A 121 -7.78 -6.66 -4.15
N SER A 122 -6.52 -7.06 -4.07
CA SER A 122 -6.04 -7.96 -3.01
C SER A 122 -5.75 -7.23 -1.69
N TYR A 123 -5.63 -5.90 -1.73
CA TYR A 123 -5.34 -5.09 -0.55
C TYR A 123 -6.63 -4.72 0.19
N LYS A 124 -6.91 -5.41 1.29
CA LYS A 124 -8.03 -5.10 2.19
C LYS A 124 -7.61 -4.16 3.30
N LEU A 125 -8.53 -3.26 3.67
CA LEU A 125 -8.40 -2.32 4.78
C LEU A 125 -9.67 -2.39 5.63
N ASP A 126 -9.59 -1.93 6.87
CA ASP A 126 -10.78 -1.65 7.68
C ASP A 126 -11.29 -0.25 7.33
N GLU A 127 -12.51 -0.16 6.80
CA GLU A 127 -13.14 1.10 6.43
C GLU A 127 -13.20 2.07 7.62
N ASN A 128 -13.43 1.56 8.82
CA ASN A 128 -13.44 2.35 10.04
C ASN A 128 -12.06 2.91 10.43
N TYR A 129 -10.98 2.34 9.92
CA TYR A 129 -9.62 2.84 10.19
C TYR A 129 -9.15 3.88 9.18
N ILE A 130 -9.84 4.03 8.06
CA ILE A 130 -9.58 5.08 7.08
C ILE A 130 -9.98 6.43 7.68
N ALA A 131 -9.05 7.37 7.73
CA ALA A 131 -9.30 8.73 8.18
C ALA A 131 -9.72 9.65 7.03
N LYS A 132 -9.07 9.50 5.85
CA LYS A 132 -9.26 10.38 4.69
C LYS A 132 -8.79 9.66 3.41
N CYS A 133 -9.37 10.02 2.28
CA CYS A 133 -8.84 9.69 0.98
C CYS A 133 -8.63 10.97 0.17
N GLU A 134 -7.58 11.01 -0.63
CA GLU A 134 -7.25 12.11 -1.55
C GLU A 134 -6.99 11.55 -2.94
N LEU A 135 -7.37 12.32 -3.96
CA LEU A 135 -7.00 12.09 -5.35
C LEU A 135 -6.04 13.19 -5.78
N LEU A 136 -4.88 12.78 -6.28
CA LEU A 136 -3.86 13.66 -6.85
C LEU A 136 -3.71 13.31 -8.33
N HIS A 137 -3.57 14.32 -9.17
CA HIS A 137 -3.33 14.13 -10.59
C HIS A 137 -1.89 14.50 -10.95
N SER A 138 -1.31 13.81 -11.93
CA SER A 138 0.05 14.12 -12.43
C SER A 138 0.21 15.58 -12.85
N LYS A 139 -0.84 16.17 -13.43
CA LYS A 139 -0.86 17.61 -13.83
C LYS A 139 -0.74 18.60 -12.67
N ASP A 140 -1.02 18.15 -11.43
CA ASP A 140 -0.93 19.01 -10.24
C ASP A 140 0.54 19.19 -9.77
N PHE A 141 1.46 18.45 -10.39
CA PHE A 141 2.89 18.49 -10.10
C PHE A 141 3.66 19.00 -11.32
N ASP A 142 4.38 20.10 -11.15
CA ASP A 142 5.17 20.73 -12.24
C ASP A 142 6.15 19.74 -12.91
N ALA A 143 6.74 18.84 -12.13
CA ALA A 143 7.69 17.85 -12.62
C ALA A 143 7.08 16.80 -13.58
N PHE A 144 5.75 16.65 -13.62
CA PHE A 144 5.06 15.64 -14.40
C PHE A 144 4.11 16.19 -15.46
N LYS A 145 4.12 17.52 -15.71
CA LYS A 145 3.21 18.16 -16.68
C LYS A 145 3.29 17.57 -18.08
N ASP A 146 4.50 17.18 -18.52
CA ASP A 146 4.77 16.69 -19.85
C ASP A 146 4.85 15.14 -19.90
N GLN A 147 4.49 14.47 -18.82
CA GLN A 147 4.48 13.01 -18.73
C GLN A 147 3.07 12.45 -19.02
N PRO A 148 2.97 11.16 -19.39
CA PRO A 148 1.67 10.50 -19.51
C PRO A 148 0.83 10.68 -18.24
N ALA A 149 -0.46 10.98 -18.43
CA ALA A 149 -1.37 11.25 -17.33
C ALA A 149 -1.50 10.02 -16.40
N PHE A 150 -1.32 10.25 -15.12
CA PHE A 150 -1.62 9.28 -14.07
C PHE A 150 -2.32 9.97 -12.90
N SER A 151 -2.94 9.17 -12.06
CA SER A 151 -3.56 9.64 -10.82
C SER A 151 -3.08 8.82 -9.64
N ILE A 152 -3.02 9.44 -8.46
CA ILE A 152 -2.65 8.77 -7.22
C ILE A 152 -3.85 8.86 -6.28
N ILE A 153 -4.40 7.70 -5.88
CA ILE A 153 -5.37 7.63 -4.80
C ILE A 153 -4.60 7.35 -3.52
N ARG A 154 -4.63 8.31 -2.61
CA ARG A 154 -3.95 8.24 -1.33
C ARG A 154 -4.96 8.02 -0.21
N VAL A 155 -4.80 6.94 0.52
CA VAL A 155 -5.59 6.59 1.70
C VAL A 155 -4.77 6.92 2.93
N PHE A 156 -5.32 7.74 3.83
CA PHE A 156 -4.71 8.05 5.12
C PHE A 156 -5.40 7.24 6.20
N THR A 157 -4.61 6.53 6.99
CA THR A 157 -5.11 5.85 8.17
C THR A 157 -5.21 6.80 9.36
N LYS A 158 -6.00 6.44 10.36
CA LYS A 158 -6.09 7.20 11.62
C LYS A 158 -4.73 7.30 12.34
N ARG A 159 -3.83 6.35 12.13
CA ARG A 159 -2.47 6.36 12.66
C ARG A 159 -1.64 7.51 12.08
N ASP A 160 -1.62 7.64 10.74
CA ASP A 160 -0.86 8.70 10.08
C ASP A 160 -1.36 10.08 10.48
N MET A 161 -2.68 10.26 10.53
CA MET A 161 -3.29 11.54 10.95
C MET A 161 -2.94 11.90 12.39
N SER A 162 -2.93 10.95 13.31
CA SER A 162 -2.56 11.19 14.70
C SER A 162 -1.09 11.57 14.88
N SER A 163 -0.19 11.09 14.02
CA SER A 163 1.23 11.42 14.06
C SER A 163 1.55 12.82 13.54
N ARG A 164 0.70 13.36 12.64
CA ARG A 164 0.90 14.71 12.06
C ARG A 164 0.36 15.85 12.92
N LEU A 165 -0.46 15.53 13.92
CA LEU A 165 -1.04 16.51 14.84
C LEU A 165 -0.19 16.70 16.12
N ARG A 166 0.95 16.08 16.21
CA ARG A 166 1.94 16.23 17.29
C ARG A 166 3.17 16.97 16.80
#